data_38932883dad2c30cc0209bc8fc038234
#
_entry.id   38932883dad2c30cc0209bc8fc038234
#
_cell.length_a   1.000
_cell.length_b   1.000
_cell.length_c   1.000
_cell.angle_alpha   90.00
_cell.angle_beta   90.00
_cell.angle_gamma   90.00
#
_symmetry.space_group_name_H-M   'P 1'
#
loop_
_entity.id
_entity.type
_entity.pdbx_description
1 polymer ?
#
loop_
_entity_poly.entity_id
_entity_poly.type
_entity_poly.pdbx_seq_one_letter_code
_entity_poly.pdbx_strand_id
1 'polypeptide(L)'
;FCYILSLFAIIACSDDNVNDFSPVPYPDEVVDPNPDPDPDPDSKPIWEITSPTITVFNSKASNDISYRVPAIAVTKKGSILVFCEARYGTWQDKAGRTDILMKRSTDKGVTWTEKNLTSQATSSKLSYMDPTVVVDQVTGKIFLFTSLWDAVGKESAKQGYNNRAIMYTSEDDGLNWTRKDLTDEVEIGIFSGATRMIGSFGPGSGVQMTSSEQYKNRLIVPIRTFKVNEAAGTVSNGGNTAMWSDDNGVTWETGQPNKSGEWTVTEAPDGALIGNIRYNGHRQNYVSTDGGAKWPSFSDYAPTALPTPAQGCAGSVIVKDGWMYYCGAKGITETTAHDDRGILYLARAKFFGGHSHTFEPADHMVLYDKAAGYTCMALLPDGDMAIVAELGNEPGFQKLSTRPAGWMR
;
A
#
# COMPACT_ATOMS: atom_id res chain seq x y z
N PHE A 1 41.22 -22.47 -14.07
CA PHE A 1 40.67 -21.72 -12.95
C PHE A 1 40.93 -20.24 -13.23
N CYS A 2 40.04 -19.58 -13.96
CA CYS A 2 40.06 -18.14 -14.18
C CYS A 2 38.84 -17.54 -13.48
N TYR A 3 39.08 -16.74 -12.47
CA TYR A 3 38.09 -15.84 -11.92
C TYR A 3 38.04 -14.60 -12.80
N ILE A 4 36.89 -14.35 -13.45
CA ILE A 4 36.61 -13.10 -14.11
C ILE A 4 35.88 -12.21 -13.11
N LEU A 5 36.56 -11.19 -12.60
CA LEU A 5 35.96 -10.07 -11.89
C LEU A 5 35.31 -9.16 -12.94
N SER A 6 34.01 -9.16 -13.02
CA SER A 6 33.28 -8.12 -13.74
C SER A 6 33.06 -6.92 -12.83
N LEU A 7 33.85 -5.88 -13.06
CA LEU A 7 33.62 -4.54 -12.55
C LEU A 7 32.35 -3.99 -13.21
N PHE A 8 31.27 -3.89 -12.49
CA PHE A 8 30.14 -3.06 -12.91
C PHE A 8 30.42 -1.61 -12.48
N ALA A 9 30.71 -0.78 -13.50
CA ALA A 9 30.74 0.66 -13.33
C ALA A 9 29.33 1.16 -13.02
N ILE A 10 29.13 1.70 -11.82
CA ILE A 10 27.93 2.47 -11.47
C ILE A 10 28.07 3.81 -12.20
N ILE A 11 27.37 3.97 -13.30
CA ILE A 11 27.15 5.29 -13.88
C ILE A 11 26.05 5.94 -13.03
N ALA A 12 26.47 6.85 -12.15
CA ALA A 12 25.57 7.77 -11.49
C ALA A 12 25.11 8.79 -12.55
N CYS A 13 23.91 8.64 -13.07
CA CYS A 13 23.24 9.72 -13.79
C CYS A 13 22.83 10.78 -12.77
N SER A 14 23.57 11.87 -12.72
CA SER A 14 23.17 13.11 -12.08
C SER A 14 22.27 13.87 -13.05
N ASP A 15 20.96 13.71 -12.95
CA ASP A 15 20.01 14.61 -13.59
C ASP A 15 19.37 15.50 -12.53
N ASP A 16 19.83 16.75 -12.52
CA ASP A 16 19.44 17.80 -11.57
C ASP A 16 18.08 18.47 -11.89
N ASN A 17 17.16 17.81 -12.62
CA ASN A 17 15.85 18.34 -12.94
C ASN A 17 14.73 17.36 -12.57
N VAL A 18 14.42 17.27 -11.27
CA VAL A 18 13.32 16.43 -10.75
C VAL A 18 11.96 17.15 -10.76
N ASN A 19 11.85 18.35 -11.32
CA ASN A 19 10.66 19.20 -11.19
C ASN A 19 9.75 19.25 -12.42
N ASP A 20 9.99 18.45 -13.46
CA ASP A 20 9.14 18.47 -14.65
C ASP A 20 8.43 17.14 -14.86
N PHE A 21 7.36 16.94 -14.08
CA PHE A 21 6.44 15.83 -14.25
C PHE A 21 5.17 16.31 -14.92
N SER A 22 5.18 16.40 -16.21
CA SER A 22 3.95 16.44 -16.99
C SER A 22 3.51 15.01 -17.27
N PRO A 23 2.23 14.62 -17.02
CA PRO A 23 1.74 13.32 -17.42
C PRO A 23 1.83 13.22 -18.94
N VAL A 24 2.36 12.11 -19.44
CA VAL A 24 2.28 11.81 -20.88
C VAL A 24 0.88 11.24 -21.09
N PRO A 25 -0.04 11.95 -21.75
CA PRO A 25 -1.32 11.38 -22.10
C PRO A 25 -1.09 10.23 -23.08
N TYR A 26 -1.87 9.15 -22.92
CA TYR A 26 -1.93 8.11 -23.95
C TYR A 26 -2.36 8.76 -25.26
N PRO A 27 -1.74 8.43 -26.42
CA PRO A 27 -2.20 8.96 -27.68
C PRO A 27 -3.63 8.50 -27.95
N ASP A 28 -4.47 9.47 -28.39
CA ASP A 28 -5.80 9.32 -28.93
C ASP A 28 -7.01 9.22 -27.97
N GLU A 29 -7.16 10.08 -26.97
CA GLU A 29 -8.51 10.51 -26.60
C GLU A 29 -8.91 11.70 -27.50
N VAL A 30 -9.87 11.47 -28.40
CA VAL A 30 -10.55 12.54 -29.14
C VAL A 30 -11.35 13.34 -28.11
N VAL A 31 -10.84 14.51 -27.73
CA VAL A 31 -11.61 15.45 -26.89
C VAL A 31 -12.83 15.89 -27.70
N ASP A 32 -14.01 15.50 -27.26
CA ASP A 32 -15.28 15.99 -27.85
C ASP A 32 -15.33 17.51 -27.65
N PRO A 33 -15.34 18.32 -28.74
CA PRO A 33 -15.37 19.78 -28.63
C PRO A 33 -16.71 20.33 -28.14
N ASN A 34 -17.71 19.48 -27.85
CA ASN A 34 -19.01 19.89 -27.38
C ASN A 34 -19.53 18.97 -26.25
N PRO A 35 -18.98 19.09 -25.02
CA PRO A 35 -19.40 18.24 -23.92
C PRO A 35 -20.90 18.47 -23.63
N ASP A 36 -21.65 17.36 -23.56
CA ASP A 36 -23.05 17.33 -23.20
C ASP A 36 -23.24 18.01 -21.83
N PRO A 37 -24.18 18.98 -21.70
CA PRO A 37 -24.41 19.70 -20.45
C PRO A 37 -24.98 18.84 -19.31
N ASP A 38 -25.49 17.64 -19.61
CA ASP A 38 -26.02 16.70 -18.62
C ASP A 38 -25.14 15.43 -18.65
N PRO A 39 -24.22 15.28 -17.66
CA PRO A 39 -23.28 14.17 -17.72
C PRO A 39 -24.04 12.85 -17.67
N ASP A 40 -23.94 12.06 -18.71
CA ASP A 40 -24.36 10.67 -18.73
C ASP A 40 -23.83 10.00 -17.46
N PRO A 41 -24.69 9.45 -16.57
CA PRO A 41 -24.24 8.75 -15.36
C PRO A 41 -23.32 7.56 -15.68
N ASP A 42 -23.27 7.13 -16.94
CA ASP A 42 -22.36 6.12 -17.44
C ASP A 42 -21.05 6.69 -18.03
N SER A 43 -20.90 8.02 -18.08
CA SER A 43 -19.69 8.64 -18.59
C SER A 43 -18.49 8.32 -17.71
N LYS A 44 -17.33 8.07 -18.34
CA LYS A 44 -16.08 7.81 -17.62
C LYS A 44 -15.62 9.08 -16.91
N PRO A 45 -15.19 9.01 -15.64
CA PRO A 45 -14.58 10.15 -14.96
C PRO A 45 -13.37 10.68 -15.74
N ILE A 46 -13.23 12.00 -15.82
CA ILE A 46 -12.00 12.61 -16.33
C ILE A 46 -10.90 12.45 -15.30
N TRP A 47 -9.68 12.20 -15.76
CA TRP A 47 -8.49 12.08 -14.94
C TRP A 47 -7.67 13.34 -15.14
N GLU A 48 -7.36 14.01 -14.05
CA GLU A 48 -6.56 15.22 -14.09
C GLU A 48 -5.61 15.25 -12.90
N ILE A 49 -4.32 15.48 -13.17
CA ILE A 49 -3.34 15.72 -12.11
C ILE A 49 -3.49 17.17 -11.67
N THR A 50 -3.94 17.37 -10.43
CA THR A 50 -4.27 18.70 -9.88
C THR A 50 -3.13 19.33 -9.08
N SER A 51 -2.01 18.62 -8.92
CA SER A 51 -0.83 19.16 -8.25
C SER A 51 0.47 18.62 -8.87
N PRO A 52 1.57 19.37 -8.82
CA PRO A 52 2.86 18.84 -9.14
C PRO A 52 3.23 17.70 -8.20
N THR A 53 4.10 16.81 -8.64
CA THR A 53 4.72 15.80 -7.77
C THR A 53 5.69 16.50 -6.82
N ILE A 54 5.59 16.21 -5.53
CA ILE A 54 6.52 16.69 -4.51
C ILE A 54 7.22 15.53 -3.83
N THR A 55 8.49 15.67 -3.52
CA THR A 55 9.23 14.71 -2.72
C THR A 55 8.88 14.91 -1.25
N VAL A 56 8.24 13.90 -0.63
CA VAL A 56 7.91 13.94 0.80
C VAL A 56 9.12 13.52 1.63
N PHE A 57 9.79 12.43 1.26
CA PHE A 57 11.02 11.96 1.90
C PHE A 57 12.12 11.86 0.83
N ASN A 58 13.31 12.37 1.13
CA ASN A 58 14.41 12.48 0.19
C ASN A 58 15.65 11.73 0.70
N SER A 59 15.94 10.56 0.14
CA SER A 59 17.08 9.73 0.51
C SER A 59 18.42 10.39 0.17
N LYS A 60 18.50 11.18 -0.91
CA LYS A 60 19.72 11.89 -1.30
C LYS A 60 20.14 12.97 -0.30
N ALA A 61 19.15 13.58 0.38
CA ALA A 61 19.41 14.64 1.37
C ALA A 61 19.74 14.11 2.75
N SER A 62 19.58 12.83 3.02
CA SER A 62 19.55 12.25 4.37
C SER A 62 20.75 11.40 4.75
N ASN A 63 21.87 11.45 4.02
CA ASN A 63 23.10 10.71 4.32
C ASN A 63 22.83 9.28 4.87
N ASP A 64 22.85 8.29 3.99
CA ASP A 64 22.71 6.86 4.32
C ASP A 64 21.31 6.40 4.79
N ILE A 65 20.24 7.16 4.59
CA ILE A 65 18.88 6.69 4.84
C ILE A 65 18.18 6.40 3.51
N SER A 66 17.67 5.18 3.37
CA SER A 66 16.80 4.77 2.27
C SER A 66 15.36 4.79 2.73
N TYR A 67 14.53 5.64 2.15
CA TYR A 67 13.09 5.70 2.46
C TYR A 67 12.33 4.76 1.52
N ARG A 68 11.51 3.87 2.10
CA ARG A 68 10.82 2.82 1.36
C ARG A 68 9.41 2.59 1.91
N VAL A 69 8.60 1.85 1.15
CA VAL A 69 7.30 1.29 1.55
C VAL A 69 6.36 2.37 2.11
N PRO A 70 5.87 3.28 1.25
CA PRO A 70 5.01 4.36 1.71
C PRO A 70 3.59 3.87 2.03
N ALA A 71 3.01 4.47 3.07
CA ALA A 71 1.59 4.38 3.40
C ALA A 71 1.00 5.79 3.56
N ILE A 72 -0.27 5.98 3.23
CA ILE A 72 -0.94 7.28 3.35
C ILE A 72 -2.31 7.11 3.99
N ALA A 73 -2.69 8.07 4.82
CA ALA A 73 -4.05 8.21 5.33
C ALA A 73 -4.50 9.66 5.34
N VAL A 74 -5.80 9.85 5.23
CA VAL A 74 -6.46 11.13 5.47
C VAL A 74 -7.27 11.01 6.75
N THR A 75 -7.01 11.88 7.70
CA THR A 75 -7.67 11.85 9.01
C THR A 75 -9.08 12.42 8.90
N LYS A 76 -9.91 12.17 9.91
CA LYS A 76 -11.25 12.76 10.03
C LYS A 76 -11.25 14.31 9.96
N LYS A 77 -10.14 14.94 10.37
CA LYS A 77 -9.95 16.41 10.28
C LYS A 77 -9.42 16.89 8.93
N GLY A 78 -9.13 15.95 8.00
CA GLY A 78 -8.59 16.27 6.68
C GLY A 78 -7.07 16.41 6.65
N SER A 79 -6.36 16.13 7.73
CA SER A 79 -4.89 16.07 7.71
C SER A 79 -4.42 14.89 6.88
N ILE A 80 -3.35 15.08 6.13
CA ILE A 80 -2.70 14.00 5.36
C ILE A 80 -1.52 13.49 6.16
N LEU A 81 -1.48 12.17 6.40
CA LEU A 81 -0.38 11.48 7.05
C LEU A 81 0.29 10.56 6.05
N VAL A 82 1.59 10.72 5.86
CA VAL A 82 2.41 9.81 5.05
C VAL A 82 3.43 9.13 5.95
N PHE A 83 3.46 7.81 5.90
CA PHE A 83 4.40 6.97 6.65
C PHE A 83 5.37 6.30 5.69
N CYS A 84 6.58 6.04 6.12
CA CYS A 84 7.53 5.22 5.38
C CYS A 84 8.53 4.53 6.31
N GLU A 85 9.19 3.53 5.79
CA GLU A 85 10.38 2.93 6.39
C GLU A 85 11.58 3.83 6.14
N ALA A 86 12.32 4.15 7.20
CA ALA A 86 13.63 4.79 7.12
C ALA A 86 14.70 3.73 7.43
N ARG A 87 15.36 3.22 6.40
CA ARG A 87 16.38 2.17 6.46
C ARG A 87 17.75 2.80 6.56
N TYR A 88 18.45 2.57 7.65
CA TYR A 88 19.74 3.21 7.94
C TYR A 88 20.91 2.36 7.43
N GLY A 89 21.76 2.96 6.60
CA GLY A 89 22.97 2.33 6.06
C GLY A 89 22.71 1.20 5.06
N THR A 90 21.48 0.97 4.66
CA THR A 90 21.10 -0.08 3.71
C THR A 90 19.75 0.21 3.07
N TRP A 91 19.57 -0.28 1.83
CA TRP A 91 18.27 -0.30 1.18
C TRP A 91 17.54 -1.66 1.34
N GLN A 92 18.26 -2.69 1.83
CA GLN A 92 17.78 -4.06 1.94
C GLN A 92 16.79 -4.23 3.09
N ASP A 93 15.82 -5.12 2.90
CA ASP A 93 14.88 -5.52 3.92
C ASP A 93 15.59 -6.20 5.10
N LYS A 94 15.21 -5.84 6.32
CA LYS A 94 15.64 -6.52 7.57
C LYS A 94 17.17 -6.64 7.74
N ALA A 95 17.92 -5.78 7.08
CA ALA A 95 19.39 -5.85 7.09
C ALA A 95 20.04 -4.96 8.17
N GLY A 96 19.26 -4.15 8.87
CA GLY A 96 19.73 -3.23 9.89
C GLY A 96 18.58 -2.48 10.54
N ARG A 97 18.91 -1.39 11.24
CA ARG A 97 17.91 -0.53 11.84
C ARG A 97 16.97 0.02 10.76
N THR A 98 15.68 -0.14 10.99
CA THR A 98 14.64 0.52 10.20
C THR A 98 13.63 1.14 11.15
N ASP A 99 13.41 2.45 11.01
CA ASP A 99 12.39 3.19 11.76
C ASP A 99 11.17 3.45 10.88
N ILE A 100 10.02 3.70 11.50
CA ILE A 100 8.86 4.28 10.82
C ILE A 100 8.86 5.78 11.07
N LEU A 101 8.99 6.53 9.98
CA LEU A 101 8.80 7.98 9.97
C LEU A 101 7.41 8.32 9.49
N MET A 102 6.88 9.40 10.02
CA MET A 102 5.62 10.00 9.61
C MET A 102 5.86 11.45 9.20
N LYS A 103 5.24 11.86 8.08
CA LYS A 103 5.06 13.28 7.75
C LYS A 103 3.58 13.61 7.75
N ARG A 104 3.24 14.75 8.36
CA ARG A 104 1.89 15.25 8.52
C ARG A 104 1.74 16.60 7.84
N SER A 105 0.69 16.77 7.05
CA SER A 105 0.28 18.01 6.42
C SER A 105 -1.15 18.36 6.81
N THR A 106 -1.40 19.63 7.10
CA THR A 106 -2.75 20.20 7.35
C THR A 106 -3.20 21.16 6.26
N ASP A 107 -2.38 21.34 5.24
CA ASP A 107 -2.58 22.28 4.14
C ASP A 107 -2.59 21.58 2.77
N LYS A 108 -3.17 20.40 2.74
CA LYS A 108 -3.32 19.57 1.52
C LYS A 108 -2.01 19.19 0.84
N GLY A 109 -0.93 19.00 1.62
CA GLY A 109 0.36 18.53 1.13
C GLY A 109 1.33 19.65 0.72
N VAL A 110 1.03 20.92 1.04
CA VAL A 110 1.93 22.05 0.75
C VAL A 110 3.11 22.09 1.71
N THR A 111 2.84 21.94 3.01
CA THR A 111 3.88 21.85 4.04
C THR A 111 3.76 20.58 4.88
N TRP A 112 4.89 20.13 5.42
CA TRP A 112 4.97 18.88 6.14
C TRP A 112 5.77 19.05 7.44
N THR A 113 5.26 18.44 8.52
CA THR A 113 6.00 18.22 9.76
C THR A 113 6.39 16.76 9.87
N GLU A 114 7.57 16.46 10.41
CA GLU A 114 8.09 15.10 10.51
C GLU A 114 8.12 14.59 11.95
N LYS A 115 7.86 13.32 12.16
CA LYS A 115 7.99 12.60 13.43
C LYS A 115 8.53 11.19 13.22
N ASN A 116 9.52 10.79 14.02
CA ASN A 116 9.94 9.39 14.13
C ASN A 116 9.07 8.70 15.19
N LEU A 117 8.28 7.70 14.77
CA LEU A 117 7.36 6.99 15.67
C LEU A 117 8.05 5.91 16.50
N THR A 118 9.12 5.32 16.00
CA THR A 118 9.80 4.19 16.64
C THR A 118 10.97 4.62 17.51
N SER A 119 11.65 5.72 17.17
CA SER A 119 12.71 6.38 17.95
C SER A 119 13.74 5.43 18.56
N GLN A 120 14.30 4.53 17.74
CA GLN A 120 15.27 3.55 18.19
C GLN A 120 16.65 4.15 18.44
N ALA A 121 17.45 3.49 19.30
CA ALA A 121 18.87 3.81 19.44
C ALA A 121 19.62 3.61 18.11
N THR A 122 20.68 4.40 17.87
CA THR A 122 21.47 4.30 16.64
C THR A 122 22.12 2.92 16.45
N SER A 123 22.45 2.24 17.53
CA SER A 123 22.99 0.86 17.53
C SER A 123 21.94 -0.24 17.35
N SER A 124 20.65 0.12 17.25
CA SER A 124 19.57 -0.87 17.08
C SER A 124 19.75 -1.64 15.79
N LYS A 125 19.38 -2.92 15.83
CA LYS A 125 19.28 -3.80 14.66
C LYS A 125 17.84 -4.24 14.40
N LEU A 126 16.88 -3.63 15.08
CA LEU A 126 15.46 -3.91 14.88
C LEU A 126 14.95 -3.21 13.62
N SER A 127 14.17 -3.92 12.85
CA SER A 127 13.54 -3.40 11.64
C SER A 127 12.03 -3.32 11.81
N TYR A 128 11.49 -2.11 11.89
CA TYR A 128 10.05 -1.87 11.75
C TYR A 128 9.70 -1.79 10.27
N MET A 129 8.78 -2.65 9.81
CA MET A 129 8.52 -2.90 8.40
C MET A 129 7.03 -2.84 8.09
N ASP A 130 6.71 -2.66 6.81
CA ASP A 130 5.38 -2.81 6.26
C ASP A 130 4.32 -1.90 6.94
N PRO A 131 4.52 -0.57 7.00
CA PRO A 131 3.54 0.32 7.61
C PRO A 131 2.19 0.20 6.91
N THR A 132 1.13 -0.01 7.70
CA THR A 132 -0.24 -0.13 7.22
C THR A 132 -1.14 0.70 8.13
N VAL A 133 -1.88 1.65 7.57
CA VAL A 133 -2.67 2.61 8.33
C VAL A 133 -4.15 2.46 8.05
N VAL A 134 -4.97 2.59 9.10
CA VAL A 134 -6.43 2.73 8.98
C VAL A 134 -6.92 3.85 9.89
N VAL A 135 -7.89 4.62 9.42
CA VAL A 135 -8.52 5.70 10.18
C VAL A 135 -9.96 5.31 10.48
N ASP A 136 -10.32 5.34 11.74
CA ASP A 136 -11.71 5.29 12.18
C ASP A 136 -12.35 6.67 11.96
N GLN A 137 -13.11 6.81 10.90
CA GLN A 137 -13.79 8.06 10.56
C GLN A 137 -14.95 8.38 11.51
N VAL A 138 -15.40 7.42 12.32
CA VAL A 138 -16.43 7.66 13.34
C VAL A 138 -15.84 8.37 14.55
N THR A 139 -14.75 7.87 15.10
CA THR A 139 -14.10 8.44 16.29
C THR A 139 -13.00 9.43 15.99
N GLY A 140 -12.37 9.32 14.83
CA GLY A 140 -11.17 10.06 14.44
C GLY A 140 -9.87 9.41 14.91
N LYS A 141 -9.93 8.22 15.53
CA LYS A 141 -8.73 7.46 15.89
C LYS A 141 -7.98 6.99 14.66
N ILE A 142 -6.67 6.99 14.77
CA ILE A 142 -5.76 6.56 13.71
C ILE A 142 -4.96 5.38 14.24
N PHE A 143 -4.96 4.29 13.49
CA PHE A 143 -4.21 3.08 13.81
C PHE A 143 -3.15 2.85 12.75
N LEU A 144 -1.89 2.82 13.16
CA LEU A 144 -0.76 2.44 12.33
C LEU A 144 -0.23 1.09 12.80
N PHE A 145 -0.18 0.15 11.90
CA PHE A 145 0.37 -1.19 12.15
C PHE A 145 1.72 -1.32 11.47
N THR A 146 2.63 -2.07 12.08
CA THR A 146 3.94 -2.38 11.51
C THR A 146 4.45 -3.70 12.07
N SER A 147 5.20 -4.43 11.26
CA SER A 147 5.90 -5.64 11.68
C SER A 147 7.24 -5.26 12.29
N LEU A 148 7.54 -5.75 13.48
CA LEU A 148 8.86 -5.59 14.08
C LEU A 148 9.66 -6.86 13.90
N TRP A 149 10.80 -6.76 13.23
CA TRP A 149 11.74 -7.84 12.98
C TRP A 149 13.02 -7.63 13.76
N ASP A 150 13.52 -8.72 14.35
CA ASP A 150 14.87 -8.71 14.90
C ASP A 150 15.87 -9.04 13.79
N ALA A 151 16.61 -8.02 13.35
CA ALA A 151 17.61 -8.16 12.30
C ALA A 151 18.88 -8.94 12.71
N VAL A 152 19.00 -9.35 13.97
CA VAL A 152 20.19 -10.04 14.50
C VAL A 152 20.34 -11.45 13.95
N GLY A 153 19.33 -12.01 13.35
CA GLY A 153 19.39 -13.37 12.80
C GLY A 153 19.05 -13.42 11.33
N LYS A 154 20.04 -13.27 10.44
CA LYS A 154 19.91 -13.71 9.02
C LYS A 154 19.67 -15.24 8.88
N GLU A 155 19.49 -15.95 9.96
CA GLU A 155 19.07 -17.34 9.93
C GLU A 155 17.60 -17.37 9.50
N SER A 156 17.39 -17.56 8.20
CA SER A 156 16.08 -17.56 7.55
C SER A 156 15.05 -18.50 8.22
N ALA A 157 15.50 -19.52 8.93
CA ALA A 157 14.67 -20.41 9.71
C ALA A 157 14.10 -19.80 11.00
N LYS A 158 14.69 -18.72 11.52
CA LYS A 158 14.25 -18.07 12.76
C LYS A 158 13.56 -16.74 12.55
N GLN A 159 13.47 -16.23 11.32
CA GLN A 159 12.90 -14.91 11.04
C GLN A 159 11.44 -14.76 11.51
N GLY A 160 10.64 -15.82 11.44
CA GLY A 160 9.27 -15.79 11.91
C GLY A 160 9.09 -15.81 13.42
N TYR A 161 10.06 -16.37 14.19
CA TYR A 161 9.96 -16.47 15.64
C TYR A 161 10.04 -15.14 16.37
N ASN A 162 10.74 -14.17 15.79
CA ASN A 162 11.00 -12.87 16.40
C ASN A 162 10.15 -11.76 15.76
N ASN A 163 9.24 -12.11 14.84
CA ASN A 163 8.34 -11.12 14.26
C ASN A 163 7.23 -10.77 15.25
N ARG A 164 7.00 -9.47 15.41
CA ARG A 164 5.96 -8.92 16.28
C ARG A 164 5.04 -8.01 15.49
N ALA A 165 3.76 -8.07 15.81
CA ALA A 165 2.74 -7.18 15.31
C ALA A 165 2.62 -5.97 16.23
N ILE A 166 3.01 -4.79 15.77
CA ILE A 166 3.00 -3.57 16.56
C ILE A 166 1.94 -2.61 16.03
N MET A 167 1.13 -2.09 16.94
CA MET A 167 0.15 -1.04 16.67
C MET A 167 0.57 0.26 17.36
N TYR A 168 0.44 1.36 16.63
CA TYR A 168 0.48 2.71 17.16
C TYR A 168 -0.89 3.35 17.00
N THR A 169 -1.40 3.99 18.05
CA THR A 169 -2.72 4.67 18.04
C THR A 169 -2.54 6.15 18.31
N SER A 170 -3.21 6.99 17.52
CA SER A 170 -3.33 8.43 17.78
C SER A 170 -4.80 8.80 17.89
N GLU A 171 -5.14 9.61 18.89
CA GLU A 171 -6.48 10.17 19.13
C GLU A 171 -6.53 11.69 18.88
N ASP A 172 -5.41 12.29 18.49
CA ASP A 172 -5.24 13.73 18.35
C ASP A 172 -4.70 14.14 16.98
N ASP A 173 -5.21 13.49 15.92
CA ASP A 173 -4.91 13.84 14.54
C ASP A 173 -3.44 13.60 14.15
N GLY A 174 -2.81 12.58 14.74
CA GLY A 174 -1.44 12.19 14.45
C GLY A 174 -0.36 12.94 15.23
N LEU A 175 -0.73 13.76 16.20
CA LEU A 175 0.25 14.53 16.99
C LEU A 175 0.95 13.66 18.04
N ASN A 176 0.20 12.86 18.78
CA ASN A 176 0.73 11.93 19.77
C ASN A 176 0.31 10.50 19.48
N TRP A 177 1.17 9.54 19.83
CA TRP A 177 1.00 8.13 19.53
C TRP A 177 1.31 7.27 20.75
N THR A 178 0.46 6.30 21.00
CA THR A 178 0.68 5.23 21.98
C THR A 178 1.01 3.94 21.24
N ARG A 179 1.90 3.11 21.81
CA ARG A 179 2.34 1.84 21.23
C ARG A 179 1.74 0.66 21.99
N LYS A 180 1.23 -0.33 21.25
CA LYS A 180 0.76 -1.62 21.76
C LYS A 180 1.41 -2.76 20.96
N ASP A 181 1.82 -3.82 21.62
CA ASP A 181 2.22 -5.08 20.98
C ASP A 181 0.98 -5.97 20.86
N LEU A 182 0.61 -6.32 19.63
CA LEU A 182 -0.55 -7.15 19.33
C LEU A 182 -0.19 -8.60 19.00
N THR A 183 1.07 -9.00 19.17
CA THR A 183 1.56 -10.29 18.70
C THR A 183 0.69 -11.45 19.19
N ASP A 184 0.30 -11.42 20.45
CA ASP A 184 -0.54 -12.48 21.03
C ASP A 184 -2.02 -12.39 20.58
N GLU A 185 -2.50 -11.20 20.17
CA GLU A 185 -3.87 -10.99 19.67
C GLU A 185 -4.02 -11.43 18.20
N VAL A 186 -2.93 -11.46 17.43
CA VAL A 186 -2.91 -11.94 16.04
C VAL A 186 -2.39 -13.36 15.91
N GLU A 187 -2.25 -14.09 17.01
CA GLU A 187 -2.02 -15.53 17.00
C GLU A 187 -3.25 -16.25 16.44
N ILE A 188 -3.07 -16.91 15.31
CA ILE A 188 -4.13 -17.69 14.69
C ILE A 188 -3.91 -19.16 15.09
N GLY A 189 -4.58 -19.59 16.15
CA GLY A 189 -4.34 -20.86 16.82
C GLY A 189 -4.72 -22.12 16.05
N ILE A 190 -4.98 -22.10 14.72
CA ILE A 190 -5.59 -23.26 14.06
C ILE A 190 -4.97 -23.57 12.72
N PHE A 191 -3.84 -24.28 12.74
CA PHE A 191 -3.47 -25.17 11.64
C PHE A 191 -2.95 -26.48 12.17
N SER A 192 -3.41 -27.59 11.62
CA SER A 192 -2.96 -28.92 12.01
C SER A 192 -1.42 -29.02 11.95
N GLY A 193 -0.75 -29.10 13.09
CA GLY A 193 0.68 -29.26 13.23
C GLY A 193 1.51 -27.97 13.24
N ALA A 194 0.92 -26.77 13.25
CA ALA A 194 1.61 -25.52 13.49
C ALA A 194 1.09 -24.89 14.79
N THR A 195 2.00 -24.44 15.62
CA THR A 195 1.70 -23.94 16.97
C THR A 195 1.42 -22.45 17.01
N ARG A 196 1.84 -21.69 15.98
CA ARG A 196 1.72 -20.24 15.98
C ARG A 196 1.67 -19.67 14.58
N MET A 197 0.83 -18.63 14.36
CA MET A 197 0.88 -17.80 13.17
C MET A 197 1.12 -16.35 13.59
N ILE A 198 2.14 -15.75 13.02
CA ILE A 198 2.50 -14.36 13.28
C ILE A 198 2.11 -13.54 12.06
N GLY A 199 1.30 -12.49 12.26
CA GLY A 199 0.92 -11.58 11.20
C GLY A 199 2.00 -10.56 10.89
N SER A 200 2.18 -10.26 9.62
CA SER A 200 2.75 -9.00 9.14
C SER A 200 1.69 -8.23 8.35
N PHE A 201 1.92 -6.95 8.08
CA PHE A 201 0.86 -6.09 7.54
C PHE A 201 1.03 -5.85 6.04
N GLY A 202 0.01 -5.38 5.35
CA GLY A 202 -0.22 -5.09 3.96
C GLY A 202 0.94 -5.17 2.96
N PRO A 203 1.79 -4.13 2.78
CA PRO A 203 1.79 -2.77 3.36
C PRO A 203 0.79 -1.81 2.68
N GLY A 204 0.59 -0.63 3.27
CA GLY A 204 -0.21 0.45 2.71
C GLY A 204 -1.36 0.90 3.61
N SER A 205 -2.61 0.63 3.24
CA SER A 205 -3.78 1.04 4.02
C SER A 205 -4.75 -0.10 4.28
N GLY A 206 -5.45 0.00 5.41
CA GLY A 206 -6.71 -0.69 5.67
C GLY A 206 -7.90 0.14 5.20
N VAL A 207 -9.10 -0.34 5.48
CA VAL A 207 -10.36 0.33 5.13
C VAL A 207 -11.35 0.28 6.30
N GLN A 208 -12.14 1.33 6.48
CA GLN A 208 -13.35 1.26 7.30
C GLN A 208 -14.55 0.98 6.41
N MET A 209 -15.32 -0.05 6.73
CA MET A 209 -16.50 -0.45 5.96
C MET A 209 -17.63 0.55 6.14
N THR A 210 -18.23 0.97 5.03
CA THR A 210 -19.31 1.97 5.01
C THR A 210 -20.53 1.54 4.21
N SER A 211 -20.35 0.67 3.22
CA SER A 211 -21.38 0.19 2.30
C SER A 211 -22.14 -1.02 2.83
N SER A 212 -21.50 -1.85 3.64
CA SER A 212 -22.14 -3.01 4.28
C SER A 212 -23.00 -2.59 5.47
N GLU A 213 -24.29 -2.89 5.45
CA GLU A 213 -25.14 -2.65 6.61
C GLU A 213 -24.80 -3.58 7.80
N GLN A 214 -24.37 -4.82 7.51
CA GLN A 214 -24.05 -5.81 8.55
C GLN A 214 -22.73 -5.49 9.25
N TYR A 215 -21.73 -4.98 8.50
CA TYR A 215 -20.38 -4.74 9.00
C TYR A 215 -20.01 -3.25 9.01
N LYS A 216 -21.02 -2.39 9.08
CA LYS A 216 -20.85 -0.94 9.07
C LYS A 216 -19.92 -0.48 10.18
N ASN A 217 -18.98 0.38 9.82
CA ASN A 217 -17.91 0.93 10.67
C ASN A 217 -16.81 -0.07 11.09
N ARG A 218 -16.87 -1.33 10.65
CA ARG A 218 -15.79 -2.29 10.87
C ARG A 218 -14.49 -1.76 10.27
N LEU A 219 -13.43 -1.78 11.06
CA LEU A 219 -12.08 -1.49 10.61
C LEU A 219 -11.45 -2.78 10.07
N ILE A 220 -10.90 -2.75 8.87
CA ILE A 220 -10.26 -3.88 8.20
C ILE A 220 -8.79 -3.57 7.97
N VAL A 221 -7.92 -4.47 8.37
CA VAL A 221 -6.46 -4.36 8.17
C VAL A 221 -5.95 -5.60 7.45
N PRO A 222 -5.33 -5.46 6.27
CA PRO A 222 -4.74 -6.61 5.57
C PRO A 222 -3.52 -7.12 6.32
N ILE A 223 -3.47 -8.42 6.61
CA ILE A 223 -2.34 -9.08 7.26
C ILE A 223 -1.84 -10.26 6.43
N ARG A 224 -0.55 -10.54 6.56
CA ARG A 224 0.12 -11.74 6.05
C ARG A 224 0.51 -12.60 7.24
N THR A 225 0.28 -13.89 7.16
CA THR A 225 0.55 -14.81 8.26
C THR A 225 1.71 -15.74 7.97
N PHE A 226 2.39 -16.18 9.00
CA PHE A 226 3.43 -17.20 8.95
C PHE A 226 3.05 -18.38 9.84
N LYS A 227 3.26 -19.58 9.34
CA LYS A 227 3.18 -20.81 10.12
C LYS A 227 4.51 -21.04 10.81
N VAL A 228 4.49 -21.09 12.13
CA VAL A 228 5.65 -21.37 12.95
C VAL A 228 5.51 -22.75 13.57
N ASN A 229 6.39 -23.66 13.22
CA ASN A 229 6.52 -24.95 13.89
C ASN A 229 7.70 -24.89 14.85
N GLU A 230 7.42 -24.63 16.13
CA GLU A 230 8.46 -24.46 17.15
C GLU A 230 9.25 -25.76 17.37
N ALA A 231 8.59 -26.91 17.32
CA ALA A 231 9.25 -28.21 17.52
C ALA A 231 10.23 -28.55 16.40
N ALA A 232 9.90 -28.18 15.15
CA ALA A 232 10.77 -28.41 14.00
C ALA A 232 11.73 -27.24 13.73
N GLY A 233 11.57 -26.09 14.40
CA GLY A 233 12.35 -24.88 14.14
C GLY A 233 12.12 -24.29 12.74
N THR A 234 10.93 -24.47 12.16
CA THR A 234 10.64 -24.05 10.80
C THR A 234 9.57 -22.97 10.72
N VAL A 235 9.72 -22.06 9.75
CA VAL A 235 8.75 -21.03 9.42
C VAL A 235 8.36 -21.18 7.95
N SER A 236 7.08 -21.13 7.64
CA SER A 236 6.54 -21.17 6.29
C SER A 236 5.45 -20.14 6.10
N ASN A 237 5.09 -19.86 4.84
CA ASN A 237 3.97 -18.96 4.55
C ASN A 237 2.66 -19.54 5.11
N GLY A 238 1.94 -18.71 5.84
CA GLY A 238 0.63 -19.04 6.41
C GLY A 238 -0.56 -18.59 5.58
N GLY A 239 -0.36 -17.63 4.68
CA GLY A 239 -1.40 -17.05 3.85
C GLY A 239 -1.78 -15.63 4.25
N ASN A 240 -2.65 -15.02 3.46
CA ASN A 240 -3.23 -13.70 3.72
C ASN A 240 -4.58 -13.85 4.40
N THR A 241 -4.88 -12.93 5.33
CA THR A 241 -6.21 -12.76 5.90
C THR A 241 -6.37 -11.30 6.36
N ALA A 242 -7.58 -10.90 6.73
CA ALA A 242 -7.79 -9.64 7.40
C ALA A 242 -7.76 -9.80 8.92
N MET A 243 -7.34 -8.74 9.58
CA MET A 243 -7.63 -8.46 10.96
C MET A 243 -8.71 -7.37 11.00
N TRP A 244 -9.68 -7.45 11.90
CA TRP A 244 -10.74 -6.45 11.99
C TRP A 244 -11.08 -6.07 13.43
N SER A 245 -11.70 -4.89 13.56
CA SER A 245 -12.28 -4.41 14.82
C SER A 245 -13.69 -3.88 14.58
N ASP A 246 -14.63 -4.28 15.45
CA ASP A 246 -16.02 -3.81 15.48
C ASP A 246 -16.28 -2.81 16.62
N ASP A 247 -15.25 -2.50 17.42
CA ASP A 247 -15.34 -1.69 18.64
C ASP A 247 -14.36 -0.48 18.63
N ASN A 248 -14.16 0.11 17.46
CA ASN A 248 -13.28 1.27 17.23
C ASN A 248 -11.84 1.03 17.70
N GLY A 249 -11.32 -0.17 17.43
CA GLY A 249 -9.91 -0.54 17.65
C GLY A 249 -9.57 -0.94 19.08
N VAL A 250 -10.55 -1.24 19.93
CA VAL A 250 -10.31 -1.74 21.30
C VAL A 250 -9.87 -3.20 21.26
N THR A 251 -10.61 -4.03 20.51
CA THR A 251 -10.26 -5.44 20.27
C THR A 251 -10.11 -5.73 18.78
N TRP A 252 -9.34 -6.75 18.48
CA TRP A 252 -9.03 -7.17 17.11
C TRP A 252 -9.19 -8.67 16.95
N GLU A 253 -9.89 -9.06 15.89
CA GLU A 253 -10.10 -10.44 15.49
C GLU A 253 -9.40 -10.73 14.18
N THR A 254 -9.13 -12.00 13.87
CA THR A 254 -8.45 -12.43 12.64
C THR A 254 -9.26 -13.46 11.88
N GLY A 255 -9.21 -13.39 10.55
CA GLY A 255 -9.92 -14.31 9.65
C GLY A 255 -9.11 -15.55 9.29
N GLN A 256 -9.70 -16.35 8.42
CA GLN A 256 -9.09 -17.58 7.88
C GLN A 256 -8.08 -17.24 6.79
N PRO A 257 -6.81 -17.66 6.91
CA PRO A 257 -5.80 -17.38 5.89
C PRO A 257 -6.03 -18.13 4.58
N ASN A 258 -5.66 -17.47 3.48
CA ASN A 258 -5.62 -18.04 2.13
C ASN A 258 -4.22 -17.84 1.54
N LYS A 259 -4.06 -17.70 0.22
CA LYS A 259 -2.75 -17.53 -0.45
C LYS A 259 -1.94 -16.36 0.12
N SER A 260 -0.62 -16.42 0.00
CA SER A 260 0.30 -15.44 0.57
C SER A 260 0.89 -14.48 -0.46
N GLY A 261 1.04 -13.21 -0.08
CA GLY A 261 1.66 -12.13 -0.84
C GLY A 261 1.40 -10.79 -0.16
N GLU A 262 2.11 -9.74 -0.52
CA GLU A 262 1.76 -8.38 -0.12
C GLU A 262 0.43 -7.99 -0.76
N TRP A 263 -0.46 -7.35 0.00
CA TRP A 263 -1.78 -7.06 -0.49
C TRP A 263 -2.41 -5.83 0.17
N THR A 264 -3.41 -5.30 -0.48
CA THR A 264 -4.22 -4.18 -0.03
C THR A 264 -5.69 -4.55 -0.14
N VAL A 265 -6.54 -3.86 0.58
CA VAL A 265 -7.97 -4.13 0.67
C VAL A 265 -8.78 -2.86 0.43
N THR A 266 -9.92 -3.01 -0.24
CA THR A 266 -10.92 -1.95 -0.40
C THR A 266 -12.33 -2.52 -0.29
N GLU A 267 -13.34 -1.67 -0.04
CA GLU A 267 -14.75 -2.07 0.00
C GLU A 267 -15.42 -1.76 -1.34
N ALA A 268 -16.13 -2.75 -1.89
CA ALA A 268 -16.96 -2.59 -3.08
C ALA A 268 -18.29 -1.91 -2.74
N PRO A 269 -19.04 -1.39 -3.75
CA PRO A 269 -20.32 -0.72 -3.50
C PRO A 269 -21.39 -1.57 -2.82
N ASP A 270 -21.33 -2.90 -2.96
CA ASP A 270 -22.24 -3.86 -2.31
C ASP A 270 -21.81 -4.27 -0.89
N GLY A 271 -20.73 -3.70 -0.37
CA GLY A 271 -20.18 -4.02 0.94
C GLY A 271 -19.28 -5.26 0.98
N ALA A 272 -19.01 -5.90 -0.15
CA ALA A 272 -17.97 -6.93 -0.23
C ALA A 272 -16.59 -6.29 -0.13
N LEU A 273 -15.63 -7.01 0.45
CA LEU A 273 -14.23 -6.58 0.48
C LEU A 273 -13.47 -7.20 -0.69
N ILE A 274 -12.69 -6.37 -1.38
CA ILE A 274 -11.80 -6.80 -2.46
C ILE A 274 -10.36 -6.70 -1.97
N GLY A 275 -9.68 -7.84 -1.90
CA GLY A 275 -8.25 -7.93 -1.64
C GLY A 275 -7.48 -8.00 -2.95
N ASN A 276 -6.55 -7.07 -3.17
CA ASN A 276 -5.70 -7.04 -4.35
C ASN A 276 -4.27 -7.43 -3.97
N ILE A 277 -3.81 -8.59 -4.45
CA ILE A 277 -2.60 -9.28 -3.99
C ILE A 277 -1.48 -9.13 -5.03
N ARG A 278 -0.27 -8.83 -4.57
CA ARG A 278 0.95 -8.92 -5.35
C ARG A 278 1.20 -10.37 -5.76
N TYR A 279 1.39 -10.56 -7.06
CA TYR A 279 1.80 -11.83 -7.64
C TYR A 279 2.89 -11.60 -8.70
N ASN A 280 3.54 -12.67 -9.16
CA ASN A 280 4.59 -12.57 -10.15
C ASN A 280 4.01 -12.16 -11.51
N GLY A 281 4.41 -11.01 -12.01
CA GLY A 281 4.00 -10.49 -13.33
C GLY A 281 2.56 -9.98 -13.44
N HIS A 282 1.71 -10.14 -12.42
CA HIS A 282 0.33 -9.66 -12.42
C HIS A 282 -0.23 -9.45 -11.01
N ARG A 283 -1.48 -8.96 -10.92
CA ARG A 283 -2.23 -8.84 -9.66
C ARG A 283 -3.28 -9.94 -9.58
N GLN A 284 -3.62 -10.36 -8.38
CA GLN A 284 -4.75 -11.25 -8.11
C GLN A 284 -5.74 -10.58 -7.17
N ASN A 285 -7.05 -10.74 -7.43
CA ASN A 285 -8.10 -10.28 -6.54
C ASN A 285 -8.74 -11.45 -5.79
N TYR A 286 -9.10 -11.20 -4.55
CA TYR A 286 -9.90 -12.06 -3.71
C TYR A 286 -11.07 -11.27 -3.19
N VAL A 287 -12.20 -11.91 -2.97
CA VAL A 287 -13.41 -11.25 -2.48
C VAL A 287 -13.85 -11.92 -1.17
N SER A 288 -14.14 -11.09 -0.17
CA SER A 288 -14.80 -11.54 1.06
C SER A 288 -16.18 -10.90 1.15
N THR A 289 -17.20 -11.72 1.30
CA THR A 289 -18.60 -11.27 1.51
C THR A 289 -19.05 -11.44 2.96
N ASP A 290 -18.15 -11.84 3.85
CA ASP A 290 -18.39 -12.08 5.26
C ASP A 290 -17.56 -11.16 6.17
N GLY A 291 -17.32 -9.92 5.69
CA GLY A 291 -16.63 -8.88 6.47
C GLY A 291 -15.17 -9.18 6.79
N GLY A 292 -14.47 -9.93 5.93
CA GLY A 292 -13.05 -10.22 6.08
C GLY A 292 -12.74 -11.56 6.76
N ALA A 293 -13.76 -12.33 7.18
CA ALA A 293 -13.55 -13.59 7.89
C ALA A 293 -12.97 -14.69 6.96
N LYS A 294 -13.37 -14.73 5.69
CA LYS A 294 -12.87 -15.66 4.69
C LYS A 294 -12.56 -14.96 3.37
N TRP A 295 -11.56 -15.46 2.67
CA TRP A 295 -11.09 -14.92 1.40
C TRP A 295 -11.00 -16.03 0.36
N PRO A 296 -12.16 -16.52 -0.16
CA PRO A 296 -12.15 -17.51 -1.23
C PRO A 296 -11.45 -16.95 -2.46
N SER A 297 -10.69 -17.79 -3.18
CA SER A 297 -10.08 -17.36 -4.44
C SER A 297 -11.17 -17.05 -5.45
N PHE A 298 -11.11 -15.86 -6.02
CA PHE A 298 -11.98 -15.46 -7.12
C PHE A 298 -11.35 -15.99 -8.41
N SER A 299 -11.85 -17.11 -8.92
CA SER A 299 -11.22 -17.84 -10.02
C SER A 299 -11.26 -17.10 -11.37
N ASP A 300 -12.11 -16.09 -11.50
CA ASP A 300 -12.39 -15.42 -12.78
C ASP A 300 -11.66 -14.08 -12.97
N TYR A 301 -10.89 -13.63 -11.98
CA TYR A 301 -10.14 -12.39 -12.05
C TYR A 301 -8.64 -12.63 -11.88
N ALA A 302 -8.00 -13.24 -12.88
CA ALA A 302 -6.61 -12.98 -13.14
C ALA A 302 -6.56 -11.64 -13.92
N PRO A 303 -6.22 -10.52 -13.33
CA PRO A 303 -6.17 -9.26 -14.05
C PRO A 303 -4.91 -9.24 -14.93
N THR A 304 -4.94 -9.92 -16.05
CA THR A 304 -3.94 -9.76 -17.13
C THR A 304 -3.87 -8.30 -17.57
N ALA A 305 -4.91 -7.53 -17.25
CA ALA A 305 -5.00 -6.09 -17.50
C ALA A 305 -4.20 -5.22 -16.52
N LEU A 306 -3.70 -5.75 -15.38
CA LEU A 306 -2.88 -5.00 -14.43
C LEU A 306 -1.44 -5.53 -14.44
N PRO A 307 -0.62 -5.09 -15.40
CA PRO A 307 0.77 -5.53 -15.49
C PRO A 307 1.57 -5.08 -14.26
N THR A 308 2.46 -5.95 -13.81
CA THR A 308 3.41 -5.67 -12.72
C THR A 308 4.80 -6.13 -13.14
N PRO A 309 5.88 -5.73 -12.44
CA PRO A 309 7.21 -6.30 -12.64
C PRO A 309 7.17 -7.83 -12.52
N ALA A 310 8.09 -8.53 -13.18
CA ALA A 310 8.12 -10.00 -13.21
C ALA A 310 8.10 -10.66 -11.82
N GLN A 311 8.72 -10.02 -10.81
CA GLN A 311 8.66 -10.48 -9.41
C GLN A 311 7.54 -9.81 -8.59
N GLY A 312 6.66 -9.06 -9.26
CA GLY A 312 5.60 -8.31 -8.63
C GLY A 312 6.09 -7.08 -7.85
N CYS A 313 5.15 -6.18 -7.58
CA CYS A 313 5.35 -5.01 -6.72
C CYS A 313 4.07 -4.76 -5.92
N ALA A 314 4.17 -4.22 -4.71
CA ALA A 314 2.99 -3.79 -4.00
C ALA A 314 2.33 -2.61 -4.73
N GLY A 315 1.02 -2.64 -4.81
CA GLY A 315 0.20 -1.59 -5.39
C GLY A 315 -0.92 -1.23 -4.42
N SER A 316 -1.72 -0.26 -4.77
CA SER A 316 -2.84 0.21 -3.96
C SER A 316 -4.15 0.17 -4.75
N VAL A 317 -5.24 -0.13 -4.05
CA VAL A 317 -6.60 -0.05 -4.60
C VAL A 317 -7.47 0.85 -3.75
N ILE A 318 -8.39 1.56 -4.39
CA ILE A 318 -9.38 2.40 -3.72
C ILE A 318 -10.67 2.40 -4.56
N VAL A 319 -11.81 2.52 -3.89
CA VAL A 319 -13.11 2.63 -4.56
C VAL A 319 -13.66 4.03 -4.36
N LYS A 320 -14.14 4.64 -5.44
CA LYS A 320 -14.78 5.95 -5.44
C LYS A 320 -15.83 6.02 -6.55
N ASP A 321 -17.02 6.50 -6.23
CA ASP A 321 -18.11 6.81 -7.17
C ASP A 321 -18.44 5.64 -8.14
N GLY A 322 -18.45 4.40 -7.62
CA GLY A 322 -18.73 3.21 -8.42
C GLY A 322 -17.58 2.73 -9.30
N TRP A 323 -16.40 3.29 -9.13
CA TRP A 323 -15.17 2.87 -9.81
C TRP A 323 -14.14 2.34 -8.83
N MET A 324 -13.43 1.30 -9.23
CA MET A 324 -12.21 0.83 -8.55
C MET A 324 -11.00 1.40 -9.27
N TYR A 325 -10.09 1.98 -8.53
CA TYR A 325 -8.82 2.48 -9.02
C TYR A 325 -7.69 1.63 -8.49
N TYR A 326 -6.72 1.32 -9.34
CA TYR A 326 -5.48 0.65 -9.00
C TYR A 326 -4.30 1.53 -9.37
N CYS A 327 -3.37 1.74 -8.44
CA CYS A 327 -2.10 2.38 -8.70
C CYS A 327 -0.96 1.43 -8.38
N GLY A 328 0.02 1.31 -9.29
CA GLY A 328 1.17 0.45 -9.09
C GLY A 328 2.23 0.61 -10.17
N ALA A 329 3.38 -0.02 -9.95
CA ALA A 329 4.44 -0.08 -10.95
C ALA A 329 4.21 -1.25 -11.92
N LYS A 330 4.49 -1.04 -13.21
CA LYS A 330 4.68 -2.13 -14.18
C LYS A 330 6.17 -2.32 -14.48
N GLY A 331 6.53 -3.46 -15.08
CA GLY A 331 7.89 -3.73 -15.50
C GLY A 331 8.33 -2.82 -16.64
N ILE A 332 9.62 -2.44 -16.67
CA ILE A 332 10.22 -1.69 -17.77
C ILE A 332 10.69 -2.66 -18.86
N THR A 333 11.07 -3.87 -18.47
CA THR A 333 11.58 -4.91 -19.38
C THR A 333 10.95 -6.25 -19.03
N GLU A 334 10.96 -7.21 -19.95
CA GLU A 334 10.51 -8.59 -19.71
C GLU A 334 11.52 -9.43 -18.89
N THR A 335 12.46 -8.80 -18.21
CA THR A 335 13.46 -9.50 -17.41
C THR A 335 12.87 -9.94 -16.06
N THR A 336 13.42 -11.02 -15.50
CA THR A 336 13.07 -11.53 -14.18
C THR A 336 13.81 -10.84 -13.02
N ALA A 337 14.56 -9.77 -13.31
CA ALA A 337 15.35 -9.06 -12.32
C ALA A 337 14.46 -8.21 -11.40
N HIS A 338 14.84 -8.10 -10.13
CA HIS A 338 14.17 -7.26 -9.13
C HIS A 338 14.16 -5.77 -9.52
N ASP A 339 15.08 -5.36 -10.39
CA ASP A 339 15.33 -3.97 -10.77
C ASP A 339 14.50 -3.53 -11.99
N ASP A 340 13.58 -4.37 -12.48
CA ASP A 340 12.69 -4.02 -13.59
C ASP A 340 11.49 -3.16 -13.17
N ARG A 341 11.43 -2.72 -11.91
CA ARG A 341 10.38 -1.84 -11.40
C ARG A 341 10.45 -0.47 -12.04
N GLY A 342 9.40 -0.10 -12.75
CA GLY A 342 9.32 1.19 -13.39
C GLY A 342 7.92 1.48 -13.92
N ILE A 343 7.74 2.67 -14.45
CA ILE A 343 6.48 3.16 -14.98
C ILE A 343 5.33 3.00 -13.98
N LEU A 344 5.16 4.03 -13.14
CA LEU A 344 4.00 4.15 -12.28
C LEU A 344 2.77 4.45 -13.14
N TYR A 345 1.73 3.68 -12.96
CA TYR A 345 0.47 3.90 -13.67
C TYR A 345 -0.74 3.80 -12.75
N LEU A 346 -1.81 4.44 -13.18
CA LEU A 346 -3.13 4.32 -12.60
C LEU A 346 -4.04 3.58 -13.60
N ALA A 347 -4.80 2.63 -13.12
CA ALA A 347 -5.84 1.94 -13.89
C ALA A 347 -7.18 2.08 -13.15
N ARG A 348 -8.28 1.98 -13.89
CA ARG A 348 -9.62 1.98 -13.29
C ARG A 348 -10.50 0.92 -13.88
N ALA A 349 -11.51 0.51 -13.10
CA ALA A 349 -12.54 -0.42 -13.52
C ALA A 349 -13.90 0.05 -12.99
N LYS A 350 -14.94 0.06 -13.83
CA LYS A 350 -16.31 0.32 -13.38
C LYS A 350 -16.89 -0.95 -12.78
N PHE A 351 -17.63 -0.82 -11.68
CA PHE A 351 -18.45 -1.90 -11.17
C PHE A 351 -19.71 -2.05 -12.03
N PHE A 352 -20.03 -3.29 -12.43
CA PHE A 352 -21.18 -3.60 -13.27
C PHE A 352 -22.20 -4.55 -12.64
N GLY A 353 -22.07 -4.80 -11.36
CA GLY A 353 -22.99 -5.61 -10.55
C GLY A 353 -22.31 -6.07 -9.25
N GLY A 354 -22.79 -5.60 -8.11
CA GLY A 354 -22.17 -5.90 -6.81
C GLY A 354 -20.70 -5.52 -6.76
N HIS A 355 -19.84 -6.49 -6.52
CA HIS A 355 -18.38 -6.35 -6.52
C HIS A 355 -17.70 -6.72 -7.85
N SER A 356 -18.48 -7.02 -8.89
CA SER A 356 -17.95 -7.39 -10.21
C SER A 356 -17.40 -6.16 -10.94
N HIS A 357 -16.18 -6.24 -11.45
CA HIS A 357 -15.48 -5.17 -12.16
C HIS A 357 -14.49 -5.75 -13.16
N THR A 358 -14.12 -5.00 -14.19
CA THR A 358 -13.08 -5.39 -15.16
C THR A 358 -12.20 -4.20 -15.46
N PHE A 359 -10.88 -4.37 -15.31
CA PHE A 359 -9.90 -3.40 -15.77
C PHE A 359 -9.65 -3.58 -17.26
N GLU A 360 -9.72 -2.47 -18.00
CA GLU A 360 -9.43 -2.46 -19.43
C GLU A 360 -8.05 -1.83 -19.67
N PRO A 361 -7.20 -2.42 -20.54
CA PRO A 361 -5.88 -1.86 -20.84
C PRO A 361 -5.93 -0.42 -21.38
N ALA A 362 -7.01 -0.03 -22.02
CA ALA A 362 -7.22 1.33 -22.54
C ALA A 362 -7.51 2.36 -21.43
N ASP A 363 -7.92 1.92 -20.24
CA ASP A 363 -8.21 2.79 -19.10
C ASP A 363 -7.01 2.88 -18.14
N HIS A 364 -5.82 3.11 -18.68
CA HIS A 364 -4.58 3.32 -17.93
C HIS A 364 -4.03 4.72 -18.18
N MET A 365 -3.54 5.36 -17.12
CA MET A 365 -2.79 6.61 -17.20
C MET A 365 -1.39 6.42 -16.62
N VAL A 366 -0.36 6.80 -17.34
CA VAL A 366 1.01 6.84 -16.83
C VAL A 366 1.17 8.07 -15.96
N LEU A 367 1.56 7.85 -14.70
CA LEU A 367 1.83 8.92 -13.73
C LEU A 367 3.31 9.29 -13.68
N TYR A 368 4.18 8.31 -13.95
CA TYR A 368 5.64 8.48 -13.94
C TYR A 368 6.27 7.39 -14.81
N ASP A 369 7.15 7.79 -15.71
CA ASP A 369 7.71 6.93 -16.78
C ASP A 369 9.11 6.35 -16.47
N LYS A 370 9.60 6.56 -15.24
CA LYS A 370 10.90 6.08 -14.77
C LYS A 370 10.75 5.07 -13.64
N ALA A 371 11.85 4.74 -12.97
CA ALA A 371 11.86 3.79 -11.85
C ALA A 371 10.83 4.17 -10.77
N ALA A 372 9.90 3.27 -10.50
CA ALA A 372 8.85 3.43 -9.51
C ALA A 372 8.60 2.11 -8.78
N GLY A 373 8.15 2.19 -7.54
CA GLY A 373 7.95 1.02 -6.70
C GLY A 373 6.58 0.99 -6.00
N TYR A 374 6.60 0.81 -4.70
CA TYR A 374 5.41 0.69 -3.87
C TYR A 374 4.57 1.96 -3.88
N THR A 375 3.25 1.80 -3.80
CA THR A 375 2.28 2.89 -3.81
C THR A 375 1.24 2.72 -2.74
N CYS A 376 0.67 3.84 -2.29
CA CYS A 376 -0.54 3.87 -1.49
C CYS A 376 -1.40 5.07 -1.88
N MET A 377 -2.72 4.89 -1.88
CA MET A 377 -3.70 5.93 -2.21
C MET A 377 -4.62 6.22 -1.04
N ALA A 378 -5.13 7.45 -0.98
CA ALA A 378 -6.17 7.85 -0.05
C ALA A 378 -7.12 8.88 -0.69
N LEU A 379 -8.39 8.90 -0.26
CA LEU A 379 -9.35 9.93 -0.68
C LEU A 379 -9.17 11.19 0.18
N LEU A 380 -9.14 12.34 -0.47
CA LEU A 380 -9.15 13.65 0.17
C LEU A 380 -10.59 14.11 0.46
N PRO A 381 -10.82 15.02 1.42
CA PRO A 381 -12.15 15.50 1.75
C PRO A 381 -12.87 16.23 0.60
N ASP A 382 -12.14 16.78 -0.37
CA ASP A 382 -12.68 17.44 -1.56
C ASP A 382 -13.00 16.44 -2.69
N GLY A 383 -12.79 15.14 -2.46
CA GLY A 383 -13.05 14.07 -3.39
C GLY A 383 -11.91 13.77 -4.37
N ASP A 384 -10.81 14.51 -4.30
CA ASP A 384 -9.60 14.17 -5.02
C ASP A 384 -8.91 12.92 -4.41
N MET A 385 -8.01 12.29 -5.15
CA MET A 385 -7.16 11.23 -4.64
C MET A 385 -5.74 11.74 -4.36
N ALA A 386 -5.21 11.37 -3.22
CA ALA A 386 -3.79 11.53 -2.90
C ALA A 386 -3.07 10.21 -3.21
N ILE A 387 -1.95 10.28 -3.91
CA ILE A 387 -1.11 9.15 -4.25
C ILE A 387 0.28 9.39 -3.66
N VAL A 388 0.77 8.46 -2.87
CA VAL A 388 2.17 8.39 -2.48
C VAL A 388 2.81 7.17 -3.14
N ALA A 389 4.00 7.35 -3.72
CA ALA A 389 4.71 6.30 -4.42
C ALA A 389 6.22 6.41 -4.23
N GLU A 390 6.93 5.31 -4.32
CA GLU A 390 8.38 5.31 -4.49
C GLU A 390 8.69 5.73 -5.93
N LEU A 391 9.37 6.87 -6.10
CA LEU A 391 9.78 7.41 -7.39
C LEU A 391 11.29 7.55 -7.44
N GLY A 392 11.95 6.87 -8.35
CA GLY A 392 13.41 6.83 -8.38
C GLY A 392 14.03 6.34 -7.05
N ASN A 393 13.31 5.46 -6.32
CA ASN A 393 13.61 4.96 -4.98
C ASN A 393 13.33 5.95 -3.82
N GLU A 394 12.52 6.98 -4.03
CA GLU A 394 12.11 7.93 -2.99
C GLU A 394 10.58 8.10 -2.94
N PRO A 395 9.95 8.23 -1.76
CA PRO A 395 8.52 8.54 -1.68
C PRO A 395 8.18 9.94 -2.16
N GLY A 396 7.45 10.02 -3.26
CA GLY A 396 6.85 11.24 -3.80
C GLY A 396 5.35 11.27 -3.56
N PHE A 397 4.77 12.46 -3.57
CA PHE A 397 3.35 12.71 -3.34
C PHE A 397 2.72 13.45 -4.52
N GLN A 398 1.53 13.02 -4.93
CA GLN A 398 0.76 13.63 -6.00
C GLN A 398 -0.73 13.62 -5.67
N LYS A 399 -1.45 14.63 -6.11
CA LYS A 399 -2.92 14.68 -6.07
C LYS A 399 -3.50 14.49 -7.46
N LEU A 400 -4.58 13.75 -7.54
CA LEU A 400 -5.31 13.46 -8.76
C LEU A 400 -6.79 13.75 -8.56
N SER A 401 -7.39 14.51 -9.48
CA SER A 401 -8.85 14.62 -9.60
C SER A 401 -9.41 13.50 -10.46
N THR A 402 -10.54 12.95 -10.02
CA THR A 402 -11.32 11.96 -10.78
C THR A 402 -12.77 12.42 -10.81
N ARG A 403 -13.04 13.58 -11.42
CA ARG A 403 -14.39 14.14 -11.52
C ARG A 403 -15.14 13.51 -12.69
N PRO A 404 -16.49 13.39 -12.61
CA PRO A 404 -17.29 13.01 -13.75
C PRO A 404 -17.08 13.96 -14.93
N ALA A 405 -17.15 13.47 -16.15
CA ALA A 405 -17.13 14.30 -17.35
C ALA A 405 -18.26 15.34 -17.29
N GLY A 406 -17.95 16.60 -17.55
CA GLY A 406 -18.92 17.71 -17.50
C GLY A 406 -18.80 18.64 -16.27
N TRP A 407 -17.93 18.32 -15.30
CA TRP A 407 -17.69 19.18 -14.12
C TRP A 407 -16.54 20.19 -14.30
N MET A 408 -15.86 20.18 -15.44
CA MET A 408 -14.91 21.24 -15.78
C MET A 408 -15.67 22.48 -16.28
N ARG A 409 -15.87 23.43 -15.44
CA ARG A 409 -16.23 24.82 -15.78
C ARG A 409 -15.18 25.75 -15.22
#